data_b77c9955c53ab31c9fe4a6fd6885202a
#
_entry.id   b77c9955c53ab31c9fe4a6fd6885202a
#
_cell.length_a   1.000
_cell.length_b   1.000
_cell.length_c   1.000
_cell.angle_alpha   90.00
_cell.angle_beta   90.00
_cell.angle_gamma   90.00
#
_symmetry.space_group_name_H-M   'P 1'
#
loop_
_entity.id
_entity.type
_entity.pdbx_description
1 polymer ?
#
loop_
_entity_poly.entity_id
_entity_poly.type
_entity_poly.pdbx_seq_one_letter_code
_entity_poly.pdbx_strand_id
1 'polypeptide(L)'
;MIDQAQGTLHPRPFATWGLEMAHPLLIAGPCSAESEEQLVATARGIAASGRAQVLRAGLWKPRTRPGNFEGSGALGLAWLQRAKEETGLLTMTEVATSEHVEACLRAGVDMLWIGARTTPNPFSVQALADALRGVDIPVFVKNPINPDLQLWVGALERLARAGVTRLAAIHRGFSWFERTPYRNSPMWEFPIRLKAAFPELEILCDPSHIAGSREKLGTIAQQALDLGLSGLMLEVHVDPENAYSDAEQQVTPQAYGALLDSLIFRQARPNQHMQDRLDELRDLIDQLDDEIAQKLGTRMDIAERIGDHKRENMVAIL
;
A
#
# COMPACT_ATOMS: atom_id res chain seq x y z
N MET A 1 13.17 0.41 18.61
CA MET A 1 13.90 0.35 17.32
C MET A 1 13.23 1.15 16.21
N ILE A 2 11.90 1.31 16.18
CA ILE A 2 11.23 2.27 15.27
C ILE A 2 11.48 3.71 15.75
N ASP A 3 11.61 3.94 17.05
CA ASP A 3 11.87 5.26 17.63
C ASP A 3 13.17 5.93 17.16
N GLN A 4 14.16 5.16 16.73
CA GLN A 4 15.41 5.70 16.18
C GLN A 4 15.26 6.21 14.73
N ALA A 5 14.24 5.76 14.00
CA ALA A 5 13.97 6.16 12.63
C ALA A 5 13.19 7.49 12.53
N GLN A 6 12.55 7.92 13.61
CA GLN A 6 11.74 9.15 13.64
C GLN A 6 12.52 10.43 13.29
N GLY A 7 13.86 10.42 13.45
CA GLY A 7 14.72 11.54 13.09
C GLY A 7 15.23 11.57 11.64
N THR A 8 14.92 10.56 10.81
CA THR A 8 15.50 10.43 9.47
C THR A 8 14.51 10.47 8.33
N LEU A 9 13.22 10.25 8.60
CA LEU A 9 12.15 10.18 7.61
C LEU A 9 11.21 11.38 7.76
N HIS A 10 11.35 12.36 6.85
CA HIS A 10 10.51 13.57 6.78
C HIS A 10 9.84 13.68 5.41
N PRO A 11 8.85 12.84 5.10
CA PRO A 11 8.16 12.89 3.83
C PRO A 11 7.27 14.13 3.75
N ARG A 12 7.18 14.70 2.57
CA ARG A 12 6.25 15.80 2.30
C ARG A 12 4.83 15.25 2.08
N PRO A 13 3.78 15.84 2.69
CA PRO A 13 2.38 15.47 2.42
C PRO A 13 2.00 15.67 0.95
N PHE A 14 1.08 14.89 0.42
CA PHE A 14 0.61 14.98 -0.97
C PHE A 14 0.23 16.41 -1.40
N ALA A 15 -0.43 17.16 -0.53
CA ALA A 15 -0.82 18.56 -0.80
C ALA A 15 0.35 19.48 -1.14
N THR A 16 1.60 19.10 -0.81
CA THR A 16 2.81 19.88 -1.05
C THR A 16 3.65 19.37 -2.22
N TRP A 17 3.17 18.35 -2.95
CA TRP A 17 3.94 17.76 -4.05
C TRP A 17 3.90 18.59 -5.34
N GLY A 18 3.06 19.63 -5.40
CA GLY A 18 2.92 20.46 -6.58
C GLY A 18 2.19 19.78 -7.74
N LEU A 19 1.46 18.72 -7.45
CA LEU A 19 0.63 17.97 -8.38
C LEU A 19 -0.83 18.11 -7.98
N GLU A 20 -1.73 18.22 -8.96
CA GLU A 20 -3.17 18.19 -8.69
C GLU A 20 -3.60 16.77 -8.30
N MET A 21 -3.43 16.44 -7.02
CA MET A 21 -3.79 15.15 -6.46
C MET A 21 -5.01 15.28 -5.57
N ALA A 22 -6.08 14.57 -5.94
CA ALA A 22 -7.25 14.45 -5.07
C ALA A 22 -6.92 13.59 -3.83
N HIS A 23 -7.66 13.76 -2.77
CA HIS A 23 -7.63 12.89 -1.60
C HIS A 23 -8.98 12.18 -1.47
N PRO A 24 -8.99 10.84 -1.43
CA PRO A 24 -7.83 9.94 -1.54
C PRO A 24 -7.22 9.88 -2.95
N LEU A 25 -5.93 9.62 -3.05
CA LEU A 25 -5.23 9.43 -4.32
C LEU A 25 -5.65 8.10 -4.95
N LEU A 26 -6.14 8.16 -6.19
CA LEU A 26 -6.58 6.98 -6.93
C LEU A 26 -5.61 6.72 -8.10
N ILE A 27 -4.91 5.59 -8.01
CA ILE A 27 -3.97 5.08 -9.01
C ILE A 27 -4.61 3.86 -9.67
N ALA A 28 -4.72 3.85 -10.99
CA ALA A 28 -5.33 2.74 -11.73
C ALA A 28 -4.53 2.42 -12.99
N GLY A 29 -4.59 1.17 -13.45
CA GLY A 29 -3.94 0.76 -14.69
C GLY A 29 -3.53 -0.71 -14.67
N PRO A 30 -3.01 -1.25 -15.78
CA PRO A 30 -2.77 -2.67 -15.89
C PRO A 30 -1.63 -3.15 -15.00
N CYS A 31 -1.65 -4.43 -14.66
CA CYS A 31 -0.52 -5.10 -14.02
C CYS A 31 0.74 -4.91 -14.85
N SER A 32 0.65 -5.16 -16.16
CA SER A 32 1.72 -4.99 -17.14
C SER A 32 1.25 -4.18 -18.34
N ALA A 33 2.12 -3.35 -18.92
CA ALA A 33 1.94 -2.87 -20.28
C ALA A 33 2.34 -4.00 -21.24
N GLU A 34 1.40 -4.45 -22.06
CA GLU A 34 1.52 -5.61 -22.94
C GLU A 34 1.69 -5.22 -24.40
N SER A 35 0.97 -4.18 -24.81
CA SER A 35 1.10 -3.49 -26.10
C SER A 35 0.71 -2.02 -25.95
N GLU A 36 1.01 -1.20 -26.95
CA GLU A 36 0.57 0.20 -27.00
C GLU A 36 -0.96 0.29 -26.99
N GLU A 37 -1.60 -0.52 -27.83
CA GLU A 37 -3.05 -0.53 -27.97
C GLU A 37 -3.75 -0.89 -26.65
N GLN A 38 -3.25 -1.94 -25.98
CA GLN A 38 -3.80 -2.38 -24.69
C GLN A 38 -3.67 -1.28 -23.64
N LEU A 39 -2.48 -0.66 -23.50
CA LEU A 39 -2.22 0.36 -22.50
C LEU A 39 -3.04 1.63 -22.75
N VAL A 40 -3.05 2.13 -23.97
CA VAL A 40 -3.81 3.34 -24.35
C VAL A 40 -5.32 3.14 -24.22
N ALA A 41 -5.83 1.98 -24.65
CA ALA A 41 -7.26 1.66 -24.49
C ALA A 41 -7.66 1.58 -22.99
N THR A 42 -6.80 0.97 -22.16
CA THR A 42 -7.01 0.92 -20.71
C THR A 42 -7.00 2.34 -20.11
N ALA A 43 -6.02 3.18 -20.49
CA ALA A 43 -5.90 4.54 -20.01
C ALA A 43 -7.11 5.41 -20.38
N ARG A 44 -7.58 5.33 -21.62
CA ARG A 44 -8.81 6.02 -22.07
C ARG A 44 -10.02 5.61 -21.25
N GLY A 45 -10.20 4.30 -21.01
CA GLY A 45 -11.31 3.79 -20.19
C GLY A 45 -11.25 4.28 -18.74
N ILE A 46 -10.05 4.35 -18.14
CA ILE A 46 -9.84 4.89 -16.81
C ILE A 46 -10.12 6.40 -16.78
N ALA A 47 -9.58 7.16 -17.73
CA ALA A 47 -9.79 8.60 -17.83
C ALA A 47 -11.27 8.97 -18.00
N ALA A 48 -12.01 8.18 -18.77
CA ALA A 48 -13.46 8.37 -18.98
C ALA A 48 -14.26 8.24 -17.67
N SER A 49 -13.76 7.53 -16.66
CA SER A 49 -14.39 7.47 -15.33
C SER A 49 -14.25 8.79 -14.55
N GLY A 50 -13.29 9.64 -14.89
CA GLY A 50 -12.97 10.89 -14.18
C GLY A 50 -12.51 10.71 -12.73
N ARG A 51 -12.16 9.48 -12.32
CA ARG A 51 -11.88 9.15 -10.91
C ARG A 51 -10.39 8.99 -10.61
N ALA A 52 -9.60 8.43 -11.52
CA ALA A 52 -8.17 8.25 -11.31
C ALA A 52 -7.37 9.52 -11.66
N GLN A 53 -6.32 9.78 -10.92
CA GLN A 53 -5.35 10.83 -11.18
C GLN A 53 -4.09 10.29 -11.85
N VAL A 54 -3.77 9.01 -11.63
CA VAL A 54 -2.52 8.40 -12.05
C VAL A 54 -2.77 7.09 -12.78
N LEU A 55 -2.17 6.95 -13.96
CA LEU A 55 -2.08 5.71 -14.69
C LEU A 55 -0.85 4.93 -14.23
N ARG A 56 -1.05 3.74 -13.66
CA ARG A 56 0.05 2.81 -13.39
C ARG A 56 0.19 1.78 -14.51
N ALA A 57 1.40 1.39 -14.85
CA ALA A 57 1.67 0.18 -15.64
C ALA A 57 3.04 -0.39 -15.30
N GLY A 58 3.13 -1.70 -15.08
CA GLY A 58 4.41 -2.38 -14.90
C GLY A 58 5.10 -2.59 -16.24
N LEU A 59 6.29 -2.05 -16.41
CA LEU A 59 7.09 -2.22 -17.63
C LEU A 59 8.13 -3.32 -17.48
N TRP A 60 8.68 -3.49 -16.29
CA TRP A 60 9.61 -4.54 -15.93
C TRP A 60 8.98 -5.40 -14.82
N LYS A 61 8.95 -6.71 -15.02
CA LYS A 61 8.26 -7.63 -14.10
C LYS A 61 9.26 -8.63 -13.53
N PRO A 62 9.66 -8.46 -12.24
CA PRO A 62 10.48 -9.46 -11.57
C PRO A 62 9.66 -10.73 -11.38
N ARG A 63 9.97 -11.79 -12.13
CA ARG A 63 9.25 -13.07 -12.06
C ARG A 63 9.96 -14.06 -11.17
N THR A 64 9.18 -14.83 -10.41
CA THR A 64 9.73 -15.92 -9.58
C THR A 64 10.22 -17.09 -10.42
N ARG A 65 9.60 -17.31 -11.59
CA ARG A 65 9.98 -18.38 -12.51
C ARG A 65 10.33 -17.79 -13.88
N PRO A 66 11.40 -18.25 -14.53
CA PRO A 66 11.73 -17.84 -15.90
C PRO A 66 10.64 -18.34 -16.87
N GLY A 67 10.53 -17.70 -18.01
CA GLY A 67 9.57 -18.07 -19.07
C GLY A 67 8.19 -17.42 -18.96
N ASN A 68 7.88 -16.69 -17.88
CA ASN A 68 6.70 -15.85 -17.82
C ASN A 68 6.98 -14.50 -18.48
N PHE A 69 5.91 -13.77 -18.86
CA PHE A 69 6.03 -12.42 -19.42
C PHE A 69 6.78 -11.48 -18.47
N GLU A 70 7.95 -11.01 -18.88
CA GLU A 70 8.84 -10.17 -18.05
C GLU A 70 8.59 -8.66 -18.21
N GLY A 71 7.58 -8.30 -19.00
CA GLY A 71 7.22 -6.91 -19.31
C GLY A 71 7.69 -6.46 -20.68
N SER A 72 7.23 -5.27 -21.08
CA SER A 72 7.59 -4.62 -22.34
C SER A 72 8.96 -3.91 -22.28
N GLY A 73 9.51 -3.77 -21.07
CA GLY A 73 10.77 -3.07 -20.87
C GLY A 73 10.71 -1.60 -21.28
N ALA A 74 11.80 -1.09 -21.83
CA ALA A 74 11.92 0.30 -22.25
C ALA A 74 10.95 0.71 -23.38
N LEU A 75 10.46 -0.25 -24.18
CA LEU A 75 9.45 0.03 -25.22
C LEU A 75 8.17 0.60 -24.62
N GLY A 76 7.74 0.09 -23.46
CA GLY A 76 6.54 0.55 -22.78
C GLY A 76 6.60 2.00 -22.28
N LEU A 77 7.79 2.62 -22.21
CA LEU A 77 7.94 4.03 -21.85
C LEU A 77 7.29 4.95 -22.89
N ALA A 78 7.46 4.66 -24.18
CA ALA A 78 6.80 5.41 -25.24
C ALA A 78 5.27 5.25 -25.17
N TRP A 79 4.78 4.06 -24.83
CA TRP A 79 3.36 3.79 -24.68
C TRP A 79 2.75 4.54 -23.48
N LEU A 80 3.48 4.64 -22.34
CA LEU A 80 3.08 5.45 -21.21
C LEU A 80 2.98 6.93 -21.58
N GLN A 81 3.98 7.44 -22.32
CA GLN A 81 3.96 8.83 -22.78
C GLN A 81 2.75 9.10 -23.69
N ARG A 82 2.48 8.19 -24.65
CA ARG A 82 1.31 8.27 -25.50
C ARG A 82 0.00 8.27 -24.72
N ALA A 83 -0.12 7.37 -23.74
CA ALA A 83 -1.31 7.32 -22.88
C ALA A 83 -1.50 8.63 -22.08
N LYS A 84 -0.40 9.22 -21.57
CA LYS A 84 -0.42 10.53 -20.88
C LYS A 84 -0.88 11.64 -21.80
N GLU A 85 -0.35 11.74 -23.01
CA GLU A 85 -0.72 12.76 -24.00
C GLU A 85 -2.21 12.69 -24.36
N GLU A 86 -2.76 11.50 -24.48
CA GLU A 86 -4.15 11.30 -24.86
C GLU A 86 -5.16 11.49 -23.71
N THR A 87 -4.75 11.24 -22.47
CA THR A 87 -5.69 11.18 -21.33
C THR A 87 -5.48 12.27 -20.30
N GLY A 88 -4.30 12.88 -20.27
CA GLY A 88 -3.91 13.82 -19.22
C GLY A 88 -3.60 13.17 -17.85
N LEU A 89 -3.68 11.84 -17.74
CA LEU A 89 -3.34 11.13 -16.50
C LEU A 89 -1.83 11.24 -16.24
N LEU A 90 -1.44 11.45 -14.99
CA LEU A 90 -0.05 11.30 -14.56
C LEU A 90 0.38 9.84 -14.73
N THR A 91 1.64 9.58 -15.01
CA THR A 91 2.14 8.24 -15.28
C THR A 91 3.02 7.70 -14.17
N MET A 92 2.93 6.39 -13.92
CA MET A 92 3.67 5.71 -12.86
C MET A 92 4.10 4.31 -13.29
N THR A 93 5.36 3.95 -13.01
CA THR A 93 5.86 2.59 -13.30
C THR A 93 6.77 2.04 -12.20
N GLU A 94 6.97 0.70 -12.18
CA GLU A 94 7.89 0.01 -11.28
C GLU A 94 9.33 0.20 -11.73
N VAL A 95 10.22 0.43 -10.77
CA VAL A 95 11.67 0.43 -10.99
C VAL A 95 12.35 -0.55 -10.04
N ALA A 96 13.37 -1.24 -10.52
CA ALA A 96 14.12 -2.23 -9.75
C ALA A 96 15.64 -2.04 -9.86
N THR A 97 16.11 -1.24 -10.83
CA THR A 97 17.54 -0.93 -11.04
C THR A 97 17.74 0.56 -11.34
N SER A 98 18.97 1.04 -11.24
CA SER A 98 19.35 2.40 -11.59
C SER A 98 19.05 2.74 -13.04
N GLU A 99 19.26 1.79 -13.95
CA GLU A 99 18.97 1.95 -15.39
C GLU A 99 17.47 2.17 -15.64
N HIS A 100 16.60 1.50 -14.86
CA HIS A 100 15.15 1.74 -14.95
C HIS A 100 14.81 3.17 -14.50
N VAL A 101 15.42 3.67 -13.43
CA VAL A 101 15.22 5.05 -12.95
C VAL A 101 15.63 6.03 -14.06
N GLU A 102 16.83 5.89 -14.58
CA GLU A 102 17.33 6.78 -15.65
C GLU A 102 16.47 6.76 -16.90
N ALA A 103 16.00 5.57 -17.32
CA ALA A 103 15.12 5.44 -18.47
C ALA A 103 13.78 6.14 -18.24
N CYS A 104 13.17 5.99 -17.05
CA CYS A 104 11.94 6.65 -16.67
C CYS A 104 12.09 8.18 -16.65
N LEU A 105 13.19 8.69 -16.07
CA LEU A 105 13.46 10.14 -16.01
C LEU A 105 13.62 10.73 -17.42
N ARG A 106 14.36 10.06 -18.30
CA ARG A 106 14.50 10.50 -19.71
C ARG A 106 13.19 10.48 -20.48
N ALA A 107 12.31 9.53 -20.17
CA ALA A 107 10.99 9.41 -20.80
C ALA A 107 9.92 10.34 -20.19
N GLY A 108 10.22 11.09 -19.11
CA GLY A 108 9.26 11.98 -18.49
C GLY A 108 8.13 11.29 -17.73
N VAL A 109 8.39 10.12 -17.16
CA VAL A 109 7.47 9.45 -16.23
C VAL A 109 7.32 10.29 -14.97
N ASP A 110 6.09 10.47 -14.50
CA ASP A 110 5.79 11.42 -13.41
C ASP A 110 6.07 10.86 -12.02
N MET A 111 5.93 9.55 -11.82
CA MET A 111 6.08 8.88 -10.52
C MET A 111 6.69 7.51 -10.68
N LEU A 112 7.37 7.05 -9.63
CA LEU A 112 7.98 5.72 -9.60
C LEU A 112 7.48 4.92 -8.40
N TRP A 113 7.42 3.58 -8.52
CA TRP A 113 7.31 2.74 -7.33
C TRP A 113 8.40 1.67 -7.29
N ILE A 114 8.82 1.36 -6.08
CA ILE A 114 9.71 0.24 -5.79
C ILE A 114 8.86 -0.96 -5.41
N GLY A 115 9.04 -2.05 -6.15
CA GLY A 115 8.23 -3.26 -5.99
C GLY A 115 8.55 -4.06 -4.74
N ALA A 116 7.58 -4.88 -4.30
CA ALA A 116 7.67 -5.68 -3.09
C ALA A 116 8.82 -6.72 -3.08
N ARG A 117 9.33 -7.10 -4.26
CA ARG A 117 10.49 -8.01 -4.39
C ARG A 117 11.81 -7.25 -4.32
N THR A 118 11.83 -5.97 -4.66
CA THR A 118 13.00 -5.10 -4.58
C THR A 118 13.18 -4.53 -3.17
N THR A 119 12.10 -4.13 -2.52
CA THR A 119 12.10 -3.52 -1.18
C THR A 119 12.90 -4.30 -0.12
N PRO A 120 12.85 -5.66 -0.03
CA PRO A 120 13.58 -6.39 1.00
C PRO A 120 15.10 -6.46 0.74
N ASN A 121 15.61 -5.99 -0.39
CA ASN A 121 17.03 -6.02 -0.69
C ASN A 121 17.69 -4.65 -0.46
N PRO A 122 18.47 -4.46 0.63
CA PRO A 122 19.08 -3.18 0.96
C PRO A 122 20.07 -2.67 -0.11
N PHE A 123 20.75 -3.56 -0.83
CA PHE A 123 21.68 -3.17 -1.91
C PHE A 123 20.92 -2.60 -3.11
N SER A 124 19.84 -3.27 -3.52
CA SER A 124 19.01 -2.80 -4.63
C SER A 124 18.35 -1.46 -4.29
N VAL A 125 17.81 -1.33 -3.07
CA VAL A 125 17.20 -0.06 -2.63
C VAL A 125 18.25 1.05 -2.54
N GLN A 126 19.48 0.73 -2.09
CA GLN A 126 20.57 1.72 -2.04
C GLN A 126 20.95 2.19 -3.44
N ALA A 127 21.07 1.28 -4.42
CA ALA A 127 21.37 1.65 -5.80
C ALA A 127 20.28 2.57 -6.41
N LEU A 128 19.00 2.27 -6.12
CA LEU A 128 17.88 3.13 -6.52
C LEU A 128 17.93 4.50 -5.83
N ALA A 129 18.24 4.54 -4.53
CA ALA A 129 18.37 5.78 -3.78
C ALA A 129 19.51 6.66 -4.33
N ASP A 130 20.64 6.05 -4.68
CA ASP A 130 21.77 6.78 -5.27
C ASP A 130 21.44 7.33 -6.67
N ALA A 131 20.70 6.58 -7.49
CA ALA A 131 20.21 7.03 -8.81
C ALA A 131 19.17 8.18 -8.71
N LEU A 132 18.46 8.26 -7.59
CA LEU A 132 17.46 9.30 -7.32
C LEU A 132 18.03 10.54 -6.61
N ARG A 133 19.31 10.55 -6.29
CA ARG A 133 19.95 11.67 -5.60
C ARG A 133 19.89 12.96 -6.41
N GLY A 134 19.28 13.98 -5.85
CA GLY A 134 19.10 15.29 -6.50
C GLY A 134 17.95 15.32 -7.53
N VAL A 135 17.15 14.26 -7.62
CA VAL A 135 15.98 14.18 -8.49
C VAL A 135 14.72 14.46 -7.69
N ASP A 136 13.91 15.43 -8.11
CA ASP A 136 12.63 15.73 -7.49
C ASP A 136 11.48 15.00 -8.22
N ILE A 137 11.32 13.70 -7.94
CA ILE A 137 10.25 12.83 -8.45
C ILE A 137 9.56 12.10 -7.30
N PRO A 138 8.22 11.94 -7.32
CA PRO A 138 7.51 11.11 -6.35
C PRO A 138 7.94 9.64 -6.41
N VAL A 139 8.23 9.06 -5.24
CA VAL A 139 8.60 7.64 -5.12
C VAL A 139 7.71 6.95 -4.10
N PHE A 140 7.12 5.85 -4.50
CA PHE A 140 6.29 5.00 -3.66
C PHE A 140 7.01 3.68 -3.36
N VAL A 141 6.94 3.21 -2.13
CA VAL A 141 7.60 1.97 -1.70
C VAL A 141 6.56 0.94 -1.27
N LYS A 142 6.43 -0.15 -2.03
CA LYS A 142 5.60 -1.28 -1.60
C LYS A 142 6.24 -1.98 -0.40
N ASN A 143 5.42 -2.46 0.54
CA ASN A 143 5.93 -3.32 1.61
C ASN A 143 6.62 -4.56 1.02
N PRO A 144 7.64 -5.14 1.73
CA PRO A 144 8.27 -6.39 1.33
C PRO A 144 7.26 -7.53 1.26
N ILE A 145 7.58 -8.59 0.50
CA ILE A 145 6.71 -9.77 0.39
C ILE A 145 6.49 -10.41 1.76
N ASN A 146 7.56 -10.57 2.54
CA ASN A 146 7.50 -11.13 3.88
C ASN A 146 7.11 -10.07 4.92
N PRO A 147 6.43 -10.43 6.01
CA PRO A 147 5.99 -9.49 7.04
C PRO A 147 7.17 -9.01 7.89
N ASP A 148 7.88 -8.01 7.39
CA ASP A 148 9.01 -7.37 8.05
C ASP A 148 8.88 -5.83 7.95
N LEU A 149 8.49 -5.21 9.06
CA LEU A 149 8.33 -3.76 9.15
C LEU A 149 9.68 -3.03 9.06
N GLN A 150 10.75 -3.62 9.59
CA GLN A 150 12.08 -3.00 9.60
C GLN A 150 12.66 -2.89 8.18
N LEU A 151 12.44 -3.89 7.34
CA LEU A 151 12.84 -3.83 5.93
C LEU A 151 12.06 -2.75 5.18
N TRP A 152 10.77 -2.57 5.48
CA TRP A 152 9.97 -1.52 4.85
C TRP A 152 10.43 -0.12 5.28
N VAL A 153 10.60 0.10 6.59
CA VAL A 153 11.14 1.34 7.14
C VAL A 153 12.54 1.62 6.59
N GLY A 154 13.43 0.62 6.60
CA GLY A 154 14.79 0.78 6.10
C GLY A 154 14.87 1.16 4.63
N ALA A 155 13.93 0.68 3.79
CA ALA A 155 13.83 1.10 2.39
C ALA A 155 13.42 2.59 2.27
N LEU A 156 12.41 3.02 3.03
CA LEU A 156 11.98 4.42 3.09
C LEU A 156 13.10 5.34 3.59
N GLU A 157 13.81 4.96 4.65
CA GLU A 157 14.93 5.75 5.19
C GLU A 157 16.09 5.91 4.21
N ARG A 158 16.44 4.87 3.42
CA ARG A 158 17.50 4.98 2.41
C ARG A 158 17.18 6.02 1.36
N LEU A 159 15.94 6.04 0.89
CA LEU A 159 15.45 7.03 -0.07
C LEU A 159 15.42 8.44 0.54
N ALA A 160 14.92 8.58 1.76
CA ALA A 160 14.90 9.86 2.46
C ALA A 160 16.30 10.44 2.67
N ARG A 161 17.28 9.60 3.07
CA ARG A 161 18.69 10.01 3.20
C ARG A 161 19.35 10.39 1.87
N ALA A 162 18.86 9.86 0.75
CA ALA A 162 19.30 10.29 -0.57
C ALA A 162 18.65 11.62 -1.03
N GLY A 163 17.72 12.18 -0.24
CA GLY A 163 17.06 13.45 -0.50
C GLY A 163 15.68 13.31 -1.17
N VAL A 164 15.12 12.11 -1.28
CA VAL A 164 13.77 11.91 -1.79
C VAL A 164 12.77 12.35 -0.72
N THR A 165 12.12 13.50 -0.93
CA THR A 165 11.15 14.07 0.01
C THR A 165 9.70 13.79 -0.37
N ARG A 166 9.41 13.63 -1.69
CA ARG A 166 8.09 13.19 -2.19
C ARG A 166 8.01 11.67 -2.12
N LEU A 167 7.88 11.16 -0.89
CA LEU A 167 7.95 9.74 -0.55
C LEU A 167 6.65 9.25 0.07
N ALA A 168 6.14 8.12 -0.40
CA ALA A 168 4.94 7.47 0.12
C ALA A 168 5.13 5.94 0.17
N ALA A 169 4.26 5.27 0.92
CA ALA A 169 4.26 3.83 1.05
C ALA A 169 3.03 3.21 0.36
N ILE A 170 3.14 1.95 -0.09
CA ILE A 170 2.03 1.17 -0.62
C ILE A 170 1.94 -0.14 0.14
N HIS A 171 0.81 -0.34 0.82
CA HIS A 171 0.47 -1.59 1.47
C HIS A 171 -0.21 -2.53 0.45
N ARG A 172 0.44 -3.69 0.18
CA ARG A 172 -0.04 -4.70 -0.78
C ARG A 172 -0.26 -6.09 -0.15
N GLY A 173 -0.28 -6.16 1.19
CA GLY A 173 -0.34 -7.40 1.94
C GLY A 173 1.00 -8.16 1.95
N PHE A 174 1.04 -9.23 2.73
CA PHE A 174 2.24 -10.05 2.95
C PHE A 174 1.97 -11.50 2.58
N SER A 175 3.00 -12.20 2.11
CA SER A 175 2.91 -13.65 1.95
C SER A 175 2.81 -14.31 3.32
N TRP A 176 1.96 -15.34 3.42
CA TRP A 176 1.77 -16.12 4.62
C TRP A 176 1.87 -17.59 4.30
N PHE A 177 2.38 -18.40 5.21
CA PHE A 177 2.58 -19.83 4.98
C PHE A 177 1.28 -20.64 5.05
N GLU A 178 0.30 -20.17 5.81
CA GLU A 178 -1.02 -20.79 5.89
C GLU A 178 -1.92 -20.32 4.74
N ARG A 179 -2.90 -21.16 4.39
CA ARG A 179 -3.91 -20.76 3.41
C ARG A 179 -4.83 -19.71 4.01
N THR A 180 -4.90 -18.56 3.36
CA THR A 180 -5.83 -17.48 3.69
C THR A 180 -6.80 -17.30 2.51
N PRO A 181 -7.95 -16.63 2.72
CA PRO A 181 -8.84 -16.28 1.62
C PRO A 181 -8.25 -15.21 0.69
N TYR A 182 -7.09 -14.67 1.00
CA TYR A 182 -6.40 -13.63 0.26
C TYR A 182 -5.16 -14.20 -0.45
N ARG A 183 -4.75 -13.56 -1.55
CA ARG A 183 -3.46 -13.87 -2.20
C ARG A 183 -2.29 -13.48 -1.31
N ASN A 184 -2.41 -12.32 -0.63
CA ASN A 184 -1.48 -11.87 0.39
C ASN A 184 -2.28 -11.42 1.61
N SER A 185 -1.90 -11.88 2.79
CA SER A 185 -2.57 -11.50 4.03
C SER A 185 -2.50 -9.99 4.24
N PRO A 186 -3.60 -9.30 4.53
CA PRO A 186 -3.60 -7.85 4.71
C PRO A 186 -2.78 -7.38 5.91
N MET A 187 -2.74 -8.14 7.01
CA MET A 187 -1.96 -7.79 8.22
C MET A 187 -1.97 -6.28 8.49
N TRP A 188 -3.16 -5.72 8.73
CA TRP A 188 -3.39 -4.28 8.86
C TRP A 188 -2.57 -3.60 9.96
N GLU A 189 -2.09 -4.36 10.94
CA GLU A 189 -1.20 -3.87 11.98
C GLU A 189 0.10 -3.24 11.43
N PHE A 190 0.58 -3.68 10.26
CA PHE A 190 1.80 -3.13 9.66
C PHE A 190 1.63 -1.70 9.15
N PRO A 191 0.65 -1.38 8.29
CA PRO A 191 0.43 0.00 7.87
C PRO A 191 -0.03 0.89 9.03
N ILE A 192 -0.79 0.37 10.00
CA ILE A 192 -1.18 1.11 11.22
C ILE A 192 0.07 1.49 12.03
N ARG A 193 0.96 0.55 12.30
CA ARG A 193 2.22 0.82 13.03
C ARG A 193 3.14 1.75 12.26
N LEU A 194 3.20 1.62 10.93
CA LEU A 194 3.98 2.52 10.09
C LEU A 194 3.43 3.95 10.16
N LYS A 195 2.10 4.12 10.07
CA LYS A 195 1.44 5.44 10.18
C LYS A 195 1.60 6.05 11.57
N ALA A 196 1.51 5.24 12.62
CA ALA A 196 1.75 5.70 14.00
C ALA A 196 3.19 6.19 14.23
N ALA A 197 4.17 5.50 13.62
CA ALA A 197 5.58 5.90 13.70
C ALA A 197 5.90 7.15 12.87
N PHE A 198 5.25 7.31 11.72
CA PHE A 198 5.48 8.39 10.75
C PHE A 198 4.14 9.02 10.32
N PRO A 199 3.55 9.89 11.16
CA PRO A 199 2.21 10.46 10.91
C PRO A 199 2.10 11.23 9.58
N GLU A 200 3.19 11.84 9.10
CA GLU A 200 3.21 12.59 7.84
C GLU A 200 3.38 11.68 6.61
N LEU A 201 3.72 10.40 6.79
CA LEU A 201 3.88 9.48 5.67
C LEU A 201 2.52 9.11 5.08
N GLU A 202 2.37 9.37 3.80
CA GLU A 202 1.19 8.92 3.06
C GLU A 202 1.29 7.43 2.73
N ILE A 203 0.23 6.68 3.01
CA ILE A 203 0.19 5.24 2.79
C ILE A 203 -1.03 4.89 1.95
N LEU A 204 -0.80 4.27 0.80
CA LEU A 204 -1.85 3.75 -0.06
C LEU A 204 -2.07 2.25 0.19
N CYS A 205 -3.23 1.76 -0.18
CA CYS A 205 -3.50 0.33 -0.28
C CYS A 205 -3.48 -0.12 -1.74
N ASP A 206 -2.95 -1.32 -1.99
CA ASP A 206 -3.07 -2.05 -3.25
C ASP A 206 -4.03 -3.25 -3.04
N PRO A 207 -5.35 -3.05 -3.17
CA PRO A 207 -6.33 -4.10 -2.93
C PRO A 207 -6.19 -5.28 -3.89
N SER A 208 -5.74 -5.04 -5.12
CA SER A 208 -5.60 -6.09 -6.15
C SER A 208 -4.62 -7.17 -5.71
N HIS A 209 -3.47 -6.78 -5.18
CA HIS A 209 -2.47 -7.73 -4.72
C HIS A 209 -2.81 -8.38 -3.38
N ILE A 210 -3.61 -7.72 -2.53
CA ILE A 210 -4.12 -8.32 -1.29
C ILE A 210 -5.18 -9.36 -1.64
N ALA A 211 -6.21 -8.97 -2.38
CA ALA A 211 -7.36 -9.80 -2.69
C ALA A 211 -6.99 -11.02 -3.54
N GLY A 212 -6.27 -10.82 -4.63
CA GLY A 212 -5.97 -11.85 -5.63
C GLY A 212 -7.18 -12.30 -6.45
N SER A 213 -8.35 -11.71 -6.21
CA SER A 213 -9.60 -11.95 -6.95
C SER A 213 -10.47 -10.70 -6.96
N ARG A 214 -11.28 -10.54 -8.01
CA ARG A 214 -12.14 -9.36 -8.22
C ARG A 214 -13.19 -9.17 -7.12
N GLU A 215 -13.75 -10.27 -6.61
CA GLU A 215 -14.86 -10.25 -5.65
C GLU A 215 -14.49 -9.60 -4.30
N LYS A 216 -13.22 -9.63 -3.93
CA LYS A 216 -12.76 -9.12 -2.62
C LYS A 216 -12.24 -7.68 -2.68
N LEU A 217 -12.11 -7.10 -3.89
CA LEU A 217 -11.53 -5.77 -4.06
C LEU A 217 -12.27 -4.71 -3.25
N GLY A 218 -13.61 -4.70 -3.32
CA GLY A 218 -14.44 -3.74 -2.60
C GLY A 218 -14.26 -3.80 -1.08
N THR A 219 -14.24 -5.00 -0.53
CA THR A 219 -14.04 -5.20 0.92
C THR A 219 -12.68 -4.68 1.37
N ILE A 220 -11.61 -5.02 0.65
CA ILE A 220 -10.25 -4.57 0.99
C ILE A 220 -10.10 -3.06 0.80
N ALA A 221 -10.63 -2.53 -0.30
CA ALA A 221 -10.58 -1.10 -0.58
C ALA A 221 -11.32 -0.29 0.51
N GLN A 222 -12.52 -0.75 0.92
CA GLN A 222 -13.28 -0.10 1.99
C GLN A 222 -12.55 -0.16 3.33
N GLN A 223 -11.98 -1.32 3.70
CA GLN A 223 -11.19 -1.44 4.92
C GLN A 223 -10.00 -0.48 4.94
N ALA A 224 -9.31 -0.33 3.81
CA ALA A 224 -8.19 0.62 3.69
C ALA A 224 -8.65 2.08 3.91
N LEU A 225 -9.78 2.47 3.32
CA LEU A 225 -10.36 3.80 3.49
C LEU A 225 -10.86 4.02 4.92
N ASP A 226 -11.45 3.01 5.54
CA ASP A 226 -11.92 3.07 6.93
C ASP A 226 -10.75 3.22 7.93
N LEU A 227 -9.59 2.66 7.60
CA LEU A 227 -8.33 2.85 8.35
C LEU A 227 -7.64 4.20 8.06
N GLY A 228 -8.22 5.04 7.20
CA GLY A 228 -7.67 6.35 6.86
C GLY A 228 -6.41 6.29 5.99
N LEU A 229 -6.23 5.24 5.18
CA LEU A 229 -5.15 5.23 4.21
C LEU A 229 -5.39 6.28 3.12
N SER A 230 -4.29 6.86 2.63
CA SER A 230 -4.28 8.07 1.80
C SER A 230 -4.72 7.84 0.35
N GLY A 231 -4.96 6.59 -0.06
CA GLY A 231 -5.39 6.28 -1.41
C GLY A 231 -5.39 4.80 -1.75
N LEU A 232 -5.75 4.50 -3.00
CA LEU A 232 -5.85 3.15 -3.53
C LEU A 232 -5.05 3.02 -4.82
N MET A 233 -4.38 1.86 -5.00
CA MET A 233 -3.75 1.46 -6.26
C MET A 233 -4.44 0.19 -6.76
N LEU A 234 -5.17 0.27 -7.88
CA LEU A 234 -5.98 -0.82 -8.42
C LEU A 234 -5.46 -1.29 -9.78
N GLU A 235 -5.52 -2.59 -10.00
CA GLU A 235 -5.19 -3.17 -11.31
C GLU A 235 -6.41 -3.18 -12.21
N VAL A 236 -6.31 -2.43 -13.32
CA VAL A 236 -7.36 -2.24 -14.33
C VAL A 236 -6.80 -2.58 -15.69
N HIS A 237 -7.54 -3.37 -16.47
CA HIS A 237 -7.13 -3.80 -17.80
C HIS A 237 -8.33 -3.76 -18.74
N VAL A 238 -8.15 -3.36 -20.00
CA VAL A 238 -9.22 -3.30 -20.98
C VAL A 238 -9.87 -4.67 -21.23
N ASP A 239 -9.08 -5.73 -21.18
CA ASP A 239 -9.50 -7.13 -21.35
C ASP A 239 -8.78 -8.02 -20.30
N PRO A 240 -9.28 -8.04 -19.03
CA PRO A 240 -8.60 -8.74 -17.96
C PRO A 240 -8.45 -10.25 -18.16
N GLU A 241 -9.39 -10.88 -18.88
CA GLU A 241 -9.39 -12.34 -19.11
C GLU A 241 -8.18 -12.79 -19.94
N ASN A 242 -7.70 -11.94 -20.85
CA ASN A 242 -6.59 -12.21 -21.74
C ASN A 242 -5.28 -11.53 -21.28
N ALA A 243 -5.24 -10.96 -20.08
CA ALA A 243 -4.04 -10.32 -19.56
C ALA A 243 -2.88 -11.31 -19.35
N TYR A 244 -1.68 -10.92 -19.75
CA TYR A 244 -0.46 -11.74 -19.60
C TYR A 244 0.02 -11.90 -18.16
N SER A 245 -0.52 -11.11 -17.26
CA SER A 245 -0.19 -11.17 -15.83
C SER A 245 -1.40 -10.83 -14.95
N ASP A 246 -1.53 -11.56 -13.86
CA ASP A 246 -2.48 -11.30 -12.76
C ASP A 246 -3.94 -11.09 -13.23
N ALA A 247 -4.39 -11.86 -14.23
CA ALA A 247 -5.71 -11.78 -14.87
C ALA A 247 -6.89 -11.83 -13.88
N GLU A 248 -6.79 -12.67 -12.84
CA GLU A 248 -7.88 -12.94 -11.89
C GLU A 248 -8.23 -11.72 -10.99
N GLN A 249 -7.28 -10.81 -10.78
CA GLN A 249 -7.45 -9.68 -9.86
C GLN A 249 -7.68 -8.34 -10.57
N GLN A 250 -7.44 -8.27 -11.88
CA GLN A 250 -7.68 -7.06 -12.66
C GLN A 250 -9.16 -6.89 -13.00
N VAL A 251 -9.63 -5.68 -13.04
CA VAL A 251 -11.01 -5.34 -13.43
C VAL A 251 -11.03 -4.53 -14.72
N THR A 252 -12.17 -4.52 -15.43
CA THR A 252 -12.36 -3.62 -16.57
C THR A 252 -12.47 -2.16 -16.08
N PRO A 253 -12.25 -1.14 -16.95
CA PRO A 253 -12.48 0.25 -16.60
C PRO A 253 -13.91 0.54 -16.11
N GLN A 254 -14.92 -0.13 -16.66
CA GLN A 254 -16.29 -0.01 -16.20
C GLN A 254 -16.49 -0.59 -14.79
N ALA A 255 -15.93 -1.78 -14.53
CA ALA A 255 -16.01 -2.40 -13.22
C ALA A 255 -15.22 -1.60 -12.16
N TYR A 256 -14.10 -0.95 -12.54
CA TYR A 256 -13.37 -0.01 -11.71
C TYR A 256 -14.25 1.18 -11.30
N GLY A 257 -14.95 1.81 -12.25
CA GLY A 257 -15.89 2.90 -11.96
C GLY A 257 -16.99 2.46 -10.98
N ALA A 258 -17.65 1.34 -11.26
CA ALA A 258 -18.69 0.77 -10.40
C ALA A 258 -18.17 0.40 -8.99
N LEU A 259 -16.95 -0.12 -8.89
CA LEU A 259 -16.29 -0.40 -7.62
C LEU A 259 -16.14 0.89 -6.80
N LEU A 260 -15.60 1.96 -7.39
CA LEU A 260 -15.40 3.22 -6.70
C LEU A 260 -16.73 3.88 -6.28
N ASP A 261 -17.78 3.74 -7.07
CA ASP A 261 -19.12 4.25 -6.73
C ASP A 261 -19.74 3.51 -5.54
N SER A 262 -19.34 2.27 -5.29
CA SER A 262 -19.77 1.48 -4.14
C SER A 262 -19.03 1.80 -2.85
N LEU A 263 -17.89 2.51 -2.91
CA LEU A 263 -17.07 2.81 -1.74
C LEU A 263 -17.54 4.07 -1.01
N ILE A 264 -17.44 4.04 0.31
CA ILE A 264 -17.69 5.18 1.17
C ILE A 264 -16.36 5.91 1.41
N PHE A 265 -16.22 7.09 0.81
CA PHE A 265 -15.07 7.97 1.04
C PHE A 265 -15.32 8.79 2.29
N ARG A 266 -14.54 8.52 3.35
CA ARG A 266 -14.71 9.20 4.63
C ARG A 266 -13.99 10.55 4.63
N GLN A 267 -14.52 11.52 5.38
CA GLN A 267 -13.86 12.80 5.59
C GLN A 267 -12.70 12.62 6.57
N ALA A 268 -11.58 13.31 6.32
CA ALA A 268 -10.36 13.19 7.12
C ALA A 268 -10.51 13.72 8.56
N ARG A 269 -11.52 14.54 8.82
CA ARG A 269 -11.80 15.08 10.17
C ARG A 269 -13.30 15.05 10.44
N PRO A 270 -13.75 14.46 11.56
CA PRO A 270 -15.11 14.61 12.04
C PRO A 270 -15.37 16.08 12.41
N ASN A 271 -16.63 16.52 12.35
CA ASN A 271 -17.01 17.80 12.94
C ASN A 271 -16.89 17.72 14.50
N GLN A 272 -16.85 18.88 15.17
CA GLN A 272 -16.62 18.96 16.62
C GLN A 272 -17.60 18.08 17.41
N HIS A 273 -18.89 18.14 17.11
CA HIS A 273 -19.92 17.35 17.78
C HIS A 273 -19.67 15.83 17.65
N MET A 274 -19.21 15.39 16.48
CA MET A 274 -18.88 13.98 16.25
C MET A 274 -17.61 13.58 17.01
N GLN A 275 -16.64 14.48 17.11
CA GLN A 275 -15.43 14.25 17.90
C GLN A 275 -15.77 14.11 19.39
N ASP A 276 -16.55 15.04 19.94
CA ASP A 276 -16.97 15.00 21.34
C ASP A 276 -17.69 13.67 21.67
N ARG A 277 -18.57 13.22 20.78
CA ARG A 277 -19.27 11.94 20.96
C ARG A 277 -18.34 10.72 20.87
N LEU A 278 -17.32 10.76 20.00
CA LEU A 278 -16.32 9.70 19.95
C LEU A 278 -15.48 9.65 21.22
N ASP A 279 -15.13 10.79 21.78
CA ASP A 279 -14.34 10.86 23.00
C ASP A 279 -15.15 10.34 24.21
N GLU A 280 -16.44 10.70 24.33
CA GLU A 280 -17.35 10.08 25.34
C GLU A 280 -17.39 8.54 25.21
N LEU A 281 -17.46 7.99 23.99
CA LEU A 281 -17.50 6.55 23.79
C LEU A 281 -16.16 5.87 24.11
N ARG A 282 -15.04 6.54 23.87
CA ARG A 282 -13.70 6.07 24.27
C ARG A 282 -13.57 6.01 25.79
N ASP A 283 -14.01 7.06 26.47
CA ASP A 283 -14.00 7.09 27.93
C ASP A 283 -14.80 5.92 28.53
N LEU A 284 -15.94 5.55 27.91
CA LEU A 284 -16.72 4.39 28.33
C LEU A 284 -15.97 3.06 28.07
N ILE A 285 -15.23 2.95 26.97
CA ILE A 285 -14.39 1.77 26.70
C ILE A 285 -13.28 1.68 27.75
N ASP A 286 -12.59 2.77 28.04
CA ASP A 286 -11.50 2.81 29.01
C ASP A 286 -12.01 2.38 30.42
N GLN A 287 -13.20 2.83 30.81
CA GLN A 287 -13.85 2.38 32.08
C GLN A 287 -14.12 0.87 32.09
N LEU A 288 -14.63 0.32 30.98
CA LEU A 288 -14.89 -1.12 30.87
C LEU A 288 -13.57 -1.93 30.87
N ASP A 289 -12.53 -1.43 30.23
CA ASP A 289 -11.22 -2.08 30.22
C ASP A 289 -10.60 -2.11 31.62
N ASP A 290 -10.75 -1.04 32.40
CA ASP A 290 -10.33 -0.99 33.79
C ASP A 290 -11.12 -2.01 34.67
N GLU A 291 -12.43 -2.12 34.47
CA GLU A 291 -13.26 -3.13 35.16
C GLU A 291 -12.82 -4.56 34.80
N ILE A 292 -12.53 -4.82 33.52
CA ILE A 292 -12.04 -6.13 33.06
C ILE A 292 -10.69 -6.42 33.72
N ALA A 293 -9.77 -5.46 33.73
CA ALA A 293 -8.46 -5.61 34.36
C ALA A 293 -8.58 -5.92 35.87
N GLN A 294 -9.46 -5.24 36.58
CA GLN A 294 -9.72 -5.52 38.00
C GLN A 294 -10.30 -6.92 38.23
N LYS A 295 -11.24 -7.37 37.35
CA LYS A 295 -11.81 -8.72 37.44
C LYS A 295 -10.78 -9.81 37.14
N LEU A 296 -9.87 -9.54 36.18
CA LEU A 296 -8.74 -10.45 35.90
C LEU A 296 -7.78 -10.53 37.09
N GLY A 297 -7.46 -9.39 37.73
CA GLY A 297 -6.66 -9.38 38.95
C GLY A 297 -7.32 -10.21 40.09
N THR A 298 -8.61 -9.98 40.35
CA THR A 298 -9.37 -10.76 41.34
C THR A 298 -9.37 -12.25 41.02
N ARG A 299 -9.52 -12.62 39.77
CA ARG A 299 -9.44 -14.02 39.32
C ARG A 299 -8.06 -14.63 39.58
N MET A 300 -6.99 -13.87 39.36
CA MET A 300 -5.63 -14.32 39.65
C MET A 300 -5.41 -14.57 41.12
N ASP A 301 -5.85 -13.66 41.99
CA ASP A 301 -5.77 -13.81 43.46
C ASP A 301 -6.51 -15.06 43.93
N ILE A 302 -7.71 -15.35 43.40
CA ILE A 302 -8.45 -16.58 43.67
C ILE A 302 -7.70 -17.83 43.20
N ALA A 303 -7.11 -17.77 42.01
CA ALA A 303 -6.34 -18.88 41.48
C ALA A 303 -5.10 -19.18 42.34
N GLU A 304 -4.41 -18.14 42.83
CA GLU A 304 -3.28 -18.26 43.75
C GLU A 304 -3.71 -18.94 45.07
N ARG A 305 -4.80 -18.46 45.67
CA ARG A 305 -5.37 -19.06 46.89
C ARG A 305 -5.77 -20.53 46.72
N ILE A 306 -6.29 -20.89 45.53
CA ILE A 306 -6.57 -22.32 45.20
C ILE A 306 -5.25 -23.10 45.13
N GLY A 307 -4.22 -22.52 44.55
CA GLY A 307 -2.88 -23.15 44.49
C GLY A 307 -2.28 -23.36 45.85
N ASP A 308 -2.38 -22.37 46.76
CA ASP A 308 -1.93 -22.46 48.13
C ASP A 308 -2.67 -23.56 48.90
N HIS A 309 -4.02 -23.56 48.81
CA HIS A 309 -4.84 -24.56 49.46
C HIS A 309 -4.53 -26.00 48.98
N LYS A 310 -4.25 -26.18 47.69
CA LYS A 310 -3.79 -27.46 47.16
C LYS A 310 -2.42 -27.86 47.70
N ARG A 311 -1.47 -26.93 47.81
CA ARG A 311 -0.14 -27.18 48.41
C ARG A 311 -0.23 -27.61 49.85
N GLU A 312 -1.03 -26.87 50.68
CA GLU A 312 -1.24 -27.19 52.09
C GLU A 312 -1.84 -28.58 52.31
N ASN A 313 -2.70 -29.07 51.43
CA ASN A 313 -3.36 -30.35 51.51
C ASN A 313 -2.71 -31.48 50.68
N MET A 314 -1.49 -31.23 50.14
CA MET A 314 -0.73 -32.18 49.34
C MET A 314 -1.49 -32.75 48.13
N VAL A 315 -2.39 -31.95 47.56
CA VAL A 315 -3.15 -32.29 46.34
C VAL A 315 -2.34 -31.86 45.12
N ALA A 316 -2.36 -32.67 44.06
CA ALA A 316 -1.69 -32.36 42.80
C ALA A 316 -2.14 -30.99 42.22
N ILE A 317 -1.18 -30.21 41.69
CA ILE A 317 -1.45 -28.87 41.17
C ILE A 317 -2.05 -28.89 39.76
N LEU A 318 -2.02 -30.02 39.08
CA LEU A 318 -2.73 -30.24 37.82
C LEU A 318 -4.09 -30.81 38.04
#